data_fa4bd825885a91c05423dac4e2d2069c
#
_entry.id   fa4bd825885a91c05423dac4e2d2069c
#
_cell.length_a   1.000
_cell.length_b   1.000
_cell.length_c   1.000
_cell.angle_alpha   90.00
_cell.angle_beta   90.00
_cell.angle_gamma   90.00
#
_symmetry.space_group_name_H-M   'P 1'
#
loop_
_entity.id
_entity.type
_entity.pdbx_description
1 polymer ?
#
loop_
_entity_poly.entity_id
_entity_poly.type
_entity_poly.pdbx_seq_one_letter_code
_entity_poly.pdbx_strand_id
1 'polypeptide(L)'
;MILLDGKEVKLKVLEELKEKLTRLDRSLGLVVIQVGNDPASNVYVRQKNKMAENLGYNFNHIKLDSNITEEELLSIINELNNNDLVDGILVQMPIPNGLDTKKIQNAIMPDKDVDGLTDINMGRLVHNRESLIPCTPIGIIDLLDYYNIHIEGKNVVIIGRSDLVGKPMATLMTNRNATVTLCHSKTSNLEFYTKSADILVAAIGIPKYIKENMVKEGAVIIDVGINRMEDNSLCGDVDFDNVKDKVSYITPVPGGVGQMTVAELAVNTYKAHMLRKSK
;
A
#
# COMPACT_ATOMS: atom_id res chain seq x y z
N MET A 1 -20.97 1.30 15.15
CA MET A 1 -19.77 1.37 14.27
C MET A 1 -18.67 0.46 14.82
N ILE A 2 -17.96 -0.25 13.95
CA ILE A 2 -16.81 -1.09 14.28
C ILE A 2 -15.55 -0.42 13.70
N LEU A 3 -14.49 -0.29 14.52
CA LEU A 3 -13.20 0.19 14.03
C LEU A 3 -12.47 -0.94 13.30
N LEU A 4 -11.97 -0.65 12.11
CA LEU A 4 -11.10 -1.53 11.35
C LEU A 4 -9.65 -1.29 11.81
N ASP A 5 -9.25 -1.97 12.89
CA ASP A 5 -7.93 -1.78 13.52
C ASP A 5 -6.84 -2.50 12.71
N GLY A 6 -6.06 -1.71 11.97
CA GLY A 6 -4.95 -2.23 11.19
C GLY A 6 -3.79 -2.77 12.03
N LYS A 7 -3.66 -2.40 13.31
CA LYS A 7 -2.61 -2.93 14.18
C LYS A 7 -2.89 -4.39 14.53
N GLU A 8 -4.16 -4.71 14.84
CA GLU A 8 -4.60 -6.07 15.14
C GLU A 8 -4.37 -6.99 13.94
N VAL A 9 -4.84 -6.57 12.76
CA VAL A 9 -4.69 -7.35 11.52
C VAL A 9 -3.23 -7.54 11.14
N LYS A 10 -2.42 -6.47 11.23
CA LYS A 10 -0.96 -6.54 11.03
C LYS A 10 -0.30 -7.60 11.91
N LEU A 11 -0.65 -7.65 13.21
CA LEU A 11 -0.04 -8.62 14.13
C LEU A 11 -0.33 -10.04 13.67
N LYS A 12 -1.58 -10.35 13.29
CA LYS A 12 -1.96 -11.66 12.78
C LYS A 12 -1.24 -12.01 11.49
N VAL A 13 -1.21 -11.11 10.51
CA VAL A 13 -0.51 -11.32 9.23
C VAL A 13 0.97 -11.61 9.45
N LEU A 14 1.63 -10.85 10.33
CA LEU A 14 3.05 -11.05 10.62
C LEU A 14 3.32 -12.33 11.42
N GLU A 15 2.40 -12.78 12.26
CA GLU A 15 2.49 -14.03 13.02
C GLU A 15 2.39 -15.24 12.05
N GLU A 16 1.41 -15.25 11.16
CA GLU A 16 1.28 -16.25 10.10
C GLU A 16 2.50 -16.27 9.16
N LEU A 17 3.05 -15.10 8.87
CA LEU A 17 4.26 -14.99 8.07
C LEU A 17 5.47 -15.57 8.80
N LYS A 18 5.64 -15.33 10.10
CA LYS A 18 6.72 -15.92 10.93
C LYS A 18 6.74 -17.42 10.84
N GLU A 19 5.59 -18.08 10.95
CA GLU A 19 5.51 -19.53 10.80
C GLU A 19 6.02 -20.02 9.43
N LYS A 20 5.70 -19.28 8.35
CA LYS A 20 6.19 -19.62 7.01
C LYS A 20 7.70 -19.42 6.89
N LEU A 21 8.25 -18.39 7.52
CA LEU A 21 9.68 -18.09 7.49
C LEU A 21 10.54 -19.16 8.18
N THR A 22 10.03 -19.86 9.21
CA THR A 22 10.77 -20.95 9.85
C THR A 22 11.10 -22.12 8.94
N ARG A 23 10.41 -22.22 7.80
CA ARG A 23 10.60 -23.29 6.81
C ARG A 23 11.61 -22.94 5.72
N LEU A 24 12.15 -21.73 5.76
CA LEU A 24 13.15 -21.28 4.82
C LEU A 24 14.56 -21.67 5.27
N ASP A 25 15.42 -21.92 4.32
CA ASP A 25 16.83 -22.30 4.52
C ASP A 25 17.73 -21.09 4.79
N ARG A 26 17.24 -19.87 4.57
CA ARG A 26 17.94 -18.61 4.85
C ARG A 26 17.01 -17.47 5.19
N SER A 27 17.53 -16.42 5.80
CA SER A 27 16.84 -15.14 5.95
C SER A 27 16.60 -14.47 4.60
N LEU A 28 15.46 -13.78 4.46
CA LEU A 28 15.13 -13.04 3.25
C LEU A 28 15.86 -11.70 3.18
N GLY A 29 16.35 -11.32 2.02
CA GLY A 29 17.00 -10.04 1.76
C GLY A 29 16.00 -8.98 1.30
N LEU A 30 15.85 -7.90 2.07
CA LEU A 30 15.03 -6.74 1.70
C LEU A 30 15.90 -5.49 1.59
N VAL A 31 15.93 -4.89 0.41
CA VAL A 31 16.68 -3.66 0.16
C VAL A 31 15.72 -2.50 -0.04
N VAL A 32 15.93 -1.43 0.71
CA VAL A 32 15.22 -0.15 0.54
C VAL A 32 16.21 0.90 0.08
N ILE A 33 15.99 1.45 -1.10
CA ILE A 33 16.77 2.55 -1.67
C ILE A 33 16.06 3.86 -1.33
N GLN A 34 16.76 4.80 -0.73
CA GLN A 34 16.27 6.15 -0.45
C GLN A 34 17.19 7.17 -1.10
N VAL A 35 16.64 8.06 -1.92
CA VAL A 35 17.37 9.16 -2.53
C VAL A 35 17.05 10.46 -1.80
N GLY A 36 18.10 11.14 -1.30
CA GLY A 36 17.94 12.35 -0.50
C GLY A 36 17.58 12.08 0.96
N ASN A 37 17.05 13.11 1.64
CA ASN A 37 16.82 13.10 3.10
C ASN A 37 15.43 13.63 3.49
N ASP A 38 14.38 13.18 2.81
CA ASP A 38 13.03 13.56 3.18
C ASP A 38 12.64 13.04 4.58
N PRO A 39 12.17 13.92 5.50
CA PRO A 39 11.86 13.52 6.87
C PRO A 39 10.75 12.47 6.98
N ALA A 40 9.74 12.52 6.11
CA ALA A 40 8.66 11.53 6.11
C ALA A 40 9.18 10.16 5.68
N SER A 41 9.99 10.11 4.62
CA SER A 41 10.66 8.89 4.16
C SER A 41 11.51 8.24 5.26
N ASN A 42 12.23 9.04 6.05
CA ASN A 42 13.04 8.52 7.17
C ASN A 42 12.18 7.80 8.23
N VAL A 43 10.94 8.26 8.46
CA VAL A 43 10.01 7.60 9.40
C VAL A 43 9.56 6.25 8.83
N TYR A 44 9.17 6.21 7.56
CA TYR A 44 8.72 4.97 6.91
C TYR A 44 9.84 3.93 6.79
N VAL A 45 11.05 4.34 6.44
CA VAL A 45 12.22 3.43 6.39
C VAL A 45 12.50 2.82 7.76
N ARG A 46 12.43 3.62 8.84
CA ARG A 46 12.60 3.10 10.21
C ARG A 46 11.53 2.07 10.58
N GLN A 47 10.28 2.26 10.16
CA GLN A 47 9.21 1.29 10.41
C GLN A 47 9.45 -0.02 9.64
N LYS A 48 9.93 0.07 8.39
CA LYS A 48 10.31 -1.08 7.56
C LYS A 48 11.50 -1.84 8.18
N ASN A 49 12.50 -1.12 8.68
CA ASN A 49 13.64 -1.74 9.38
C ASN A 49 13.18 -2.52 10.63
N LYS A 50 12.36 -1.89 11.49
CA LYS A 50 11.81 -2.58 12.68
C LYS A 50 11.00 -3.83 12.32
N MET A 51 10.21 -3.77 11.25
CA MET A 51 9.47 -4.92 10.77
C MET A 51 10.43 -6.02 10.32
N ALA A 52 11.44 -5.69 9.53
CA ALA A 52 12.45 -6.62 9.03
C ALA A 52 13.25 -7.28 10.17
N GLU A 53 13.71 -6.50 11.16
CA GLU A 53 14.36 -7.01 12.37
C GLU A 53 13.49 -8.01 13.13
N ASN A 54 12.20 -7.69 13.33
CA ASN A 54 11.24 -8.56 14.02
C ASN A 54 10.97 -9.89 13.29
N LEU A 55 11.19 -9.93 11.98
CA LEU A 55 10.99 -11.10 11.12
C LEU A 55 12.31 -11.84 10.83
N GLY A 56 13.46 -11.31 11.25
CA GLY A 56 14.77 -11.87 10.94
C GLY A 56 15.18 -11.71 9.49
N TYR A 57 14.71 -10.67 8.80
CA TYR A 57 15.13 -10.36 7.43
C TYR A 57 16.52 -9.70 7.43
N ASN A 58 17.30 -9.96 6.40
CA ASN A 58 18.50 -9.19 6.09
C ASN A 58 18.08 -7.86 5.44
N PHE A 59 17.92 -6.84 6.27
CA PHE A 59 17.49 -5.51 5.82
C PHE A 59 18.70 -4.66 5.45
N ASN A 60 18.69 -4.09 4.24
CA ASN A 60 19.70 -3.14 3.80
C ASN A 60 19.03 -1.82 3.37
N HIS A 61 19.41 -0.73 4.02
CA HIS A 61 19.00 0.62 3.66
C HIS A 61 20.12 1.32 2.90
N ILE A 62 19.94 1.48 1.59
CA ILE A 62 20.87 2.21 0.73
C ILE A 62 20.38 3.65 0.65
N LYS A 63 21.11 4.54 1.36
CA LYS A 63 20.83 5.97 1.31
C LYS A 63 21.77 6.65 0.33
N LEU A 64 21.18 7.27 -0.70
CA LEU A 64 21.90 7.93 -1.78
C LEU A 64 21.76 9.44 -1.69
N ASP A 65 22.74 10.16 -2.20
CA ASP A 65 22.69 11.63 -2.28
C ASP A 65 21.58 12.08 -3.24
N SER A 66 21.01 13.26 -2.96
CA SER A 66 19.98 13.86 -3.82
C SER A 66 20.49 14.24 -5.22
N ASN A 67 21.80 14.34 -5.40
CA ASN A 67 22.48 14.67 -6.67
C ASN A 67 22.84 13.43 -7.50
N ILE A 68 22.47 12.23 -7.04
CA ILE A 68 22.72 11.00 -7.83
C ILE A 68 22.11 11.10 -9.21
N THR A 69 22.83 10.65 -10.21
CA THR A 69 22.30 10.58 -11.58
C THR A 69 21.34 9.40 -11.74
N GLU A 70 20.44 9.51 -12.72
CA GLU A 70 19.54 8.40 -13.05
C GLU A 70 20.31 7.16 -13.46
N GLU A 71 21.40 7.30 -14.20
CA GLU A 71 22.24 6.20 -14.66
C GLU A 71 22.90 5.45 -13.50
N GLU A 72 23.42 6.17 -12.50
CA GLU A 72 23.99 5.58 -11.28
C GLU A 72 22.92 4.81 -10.49
N LEU A 73 21.72 5.40 -10.31
CA LEU A 73 20.61 4.74 -9.61
C LEU A 73 20.16 3.47 -10.35
N LEU A 74 20.05 3.52 -11.67
CA LEU A 74 19.70 2.35 -12.49
C LEU A 74 20.77 1.27 -12.43
N SER A 75 22.05 1.64 -12.36
CA SER A 75 23.15 0.68 -12.17
C SER A 75 23.03 -0.04 -10.83
N ILE A 76 22.76 0.68 -9.73
CA ILE A 76 22.55 0.09 -8.41
C ILE A 76 21.35 -0.88 -8.43
N ILE A 77 20.23 -0.50 -9.04
CA ILE A 77 19.07 -1.38 -9.17
C ILE A 77 19.42 -2.64 -9.97
N ASN A 78 20.19 -2.50 -11.05
CA ASN A 78 20.61 -3.65 -11.84
C ASN A 78 21.53 -4.61 -11.07
N GLU A 79 22.45 -4.12 -10.25
CA GLU A 79 23.27 -4.94 -9.35
C GLU A 79 22.40 -5.71 -8.35
N LEU A 80 21.41 -5.05 -7.75
CA LEU A 80 20.47 -5.69 -6.80
C LEU A 80 19.57 -6.71 -7.49
N ASN A 81 19.14 -6.46 -8.73
CA ASN A 81 18.39 -7.42 -9.53
C ASN A 81 19.17 -8.73 -9.75
N ASN A 82 20.48 -8.64 -9.95
CA ASN A 82 21.37 -9.79 -10.20
C ASN A 82 21.92 -10.44 -8.92
N ASN A 83 21.58 -9.94 -7.75
CA ASN A 83 22.03 -10.50 -6.48
C ASN A 83 21.00 -11.51 -5.93
N ASP A 84 21.35 -12.79 -5.89
CA ASP A 84 20.47 -13.86 -5.42
C ASP A 84 20.11 -13.78 -3.94
N LEU A 85 20.89 -13.04 -3.14
CA LEU A 85 20.59 -12.82 -1.73
C LEU A 85 19.55 -11.71 -1.49
N VAL A 86 19.20 -10.93 -2.52
CA VAL A 86 18.18 -9.90 -2.48
C VAL A 86 16.86 -10.47 -2.99
N ASP A 87 15.88 -10.58 -2.09
CA ASP A 87 14.54 -11.07 -2.40
C ASP A 87 13.58 -9.95 -2.78
N GLY A 88 13.73 -8.79 -2.18
CA GLY A 88 12.89 -7.64 -2.45
C GLY A 88 13.68 -6.34 -2.57
N ILE A 89 13.26 -5.52 -3.54
CA ILE A 89 13.80 -4.18 -3.79
C ILE A 89 12.64 -3.19 -3.72
N LEU A 90 12.84 -2.09 -2.99
CA LEU A 90 11.90 -0.99 -2.90
C LEU A 90 12.66 0.34 -3.06
N VAL A 91 12.18 1.21 -3.94
CA VAL A 91 12.65 2.60 -4.01
C VAL A 91 11.67 3.48 -3.23
N GLN A 92 12.16 4.06 -2.14
CA GLN A 92 11.33 4.89 -1.25
C GLN A 92 10.94 6.20 -1.92
N MET A 93 9.64 6.43 -2.06
CA MET A 93 9.10 7.69 -2.57
C MET A 93 8.96 8.74 -1.43
N PRO A 94 9.02 10.04 -1.77
CA PRO A 94 9.34 10.59 -3.09
C PRO A 94 10.83 10.52 -3.43
N ILE A 95 11.15 10.50 -4.73
CA ILE A 95 12.52 10.73 -5.21
C ILE A 95 12.66 12.19 -5.66
N PRO A 96 13.89 12.75 -5.65
CA PRO A 96 14.13 14.13 -6.08
C PRO A 96 13.67 14.42 -7.51
N ASN A 97 13.31 15.69 -7.77
CA ASN A 97 12.96 16.14 -9.11
C ASN A 97 14.15 15.95 -10.08
N GLY A 98 13.83 15.59 -11.32
CA GLY A 98 14.83 15.36 -12.38
C GLY A 98 15.08 13.88 -12.67
N LEU A 99 14.65 12.99 -11.81
CA LEU A 99 14.69 11.54 -12.02
C LEU A 99 13.34 11.02 -12.54
N ASP A 100 13.35 10.15 -13.54
CA ASP A 100 12.12 9.52 -14.05
C ASP A 100 11.67 8.39 -13.11
N THR A 101 10.71 8.70 -12.27
CA THR A 101 10.14 7.75 -11.28
C THR A 101 9.64 6.47 -11.93
N LYS A 102 9.00 6.54 -13.08
CA LYS A 102 8.46 5.35 -13.75
C LYS A 102 9.57 4.46 -14.32
N LYS A 103 10.57 5.06 -14.93
CA LYS A 103 11.74 4.35 -15.44
C LYS A 103 12.48 3.64 -14.32
N ILE A 104 12.66 4.32 -13.18
CA ILE A 104 13.32 3.75 -11.99
C ILE A 104 12.50 2.59 -11.41
N GLN A 105 11.20 2.76 -11.24
CA GLN A 105 10.32 1.69 -10.75
C GLN A 105 10.35 0.48 -11.69
N ASN A 106 10.25 0.70 -13.01
CA ASN A 106 10.27 -0.38 -14.00
C ASN A 106 11.64 -1.04 -14.21
N ALA A 107 12.72 -0.46 -13.69
CA ALA A 107 14.04 -1.08 -13.68
C ALA A 107 14.16 -2.22 -12.67
N ILE A 108 13.30 -2.29 -11.67
CA ILE A 108 13.24 -3.40 -10.72
C ILE A 108 12.67 -4.64 -11.42
N MET A 109 13.32 -5.80 -11.24
CA MET A 109 12.75 -7.06 -11.75
C MET A 109 11.37 -7.32 -11.12
N PRO A 110 10.34 -7.69 -11.92
CA PRO A 110 8.99 -7.85 -11.41
C PRO A 110 8.84 -8.84 -10.25
N ASP A 111 9.71 -9.84 -10.15
CA ASP A 111 9.73 -10.82 -9.07
C ASP A 111 10.59 -10.38 -7.86
N LYS A 112 11.15 -9.16 -7.89
CA LYS A 112 11.80 -8.48 -6.77
C LYS A 112 11.10 -7.15 -6.40
N ASP A 113 10.11 -6.72 -7.17
CA ASP A 113 9.33 -5.50 -6.97
C ASP A 113 8.33 -5.69 -5.82
N VAL A 114 8.82 -5.60 -4.59
CA VAL A 114 7.98 -5.88 -3.40
C VAL A 114 6.96 -4.78 -3.08
N ASP A 115 7.04 -3.65 -3.76
CA ASP A 115 6.00 -2.61 -3.72
C ASP A 115 4.90 -2.84 -4.77
N GLY A 116 5.14 -3.74 -5.75
CA GLY A 116 4.18 -4.19 -6.75
C GLY A 116 3.82 -3.15 -7.81
N LEU A 117 4.72 -2.19 -8.08
CA LEU A 117 4.43 -0.99 -8.89
C LEU A 117 4.99 -1.02 -10.30
N THR A 118 5.73 -2.07 -10.68
CA THR A 118 6.18 -2.22 -12.07
C THR A 118 5.01 -2.42 -13.02
N ASP A 119 5.12 -1.93 -14.23
CA ASP A 119 4.08 -2.07 -15.27
C ASP A 119 3.71 -3.54 -15.51
N ILE A 120 4.69 -4.46 -15.36
CA ILE A 120 4.47 -5.89 -15.48
C ILE A 120 3.59 -6.44 -14.36
N ASN A 121 3.87 -6.09 -13.10
CA ASN A 121 3.04 -6.52 -11.97
C ASN A 121 1.65 -5.89 -12.02
N MET A 122 1.55 -4.61 -12.38
CA MET A 122 0.27 -3.94 -12.60
C MET A 122 -0.53 -4.58 -13.75
N GLY A 123 0.12 -4.94 -14.85
CA GLY A 123 -0.51 -5.66 -15.96
C GLY A 123 -1.01 -7.05 -15.55
N ARG A 124 -0.22 -7.80 -14.76
CA ARG A 124 -0.64 -9.09 -14.20
C ARG A 124 -1.84 -8.95 -13.28
N LEU A 125 -1.86 -7.91 -12.42
CA LEU A 125 -2.97 -7.60 -11.54
C LEU A 125 -4.26 -7.34 -12.33
N VAL A 126 -4.20 -6.56 -13.41
CA VAL A 126 -5.35 -6.29 -14.29
C VAL A 126 -5.90 -7.58 -14.90
N HIS A 127 -5.03 -8.52 -15.26
CA HIS A 127 -5.43 -9.82 -15.80
C HIS A 127 -5.73 -10.88 -14.73
N ASN A 128 -5.79 -10.50 -13.47
CA ASN A 128 -5.98 -11.41 -12.32
C ASN A 128 -5.01 -12.62 -12.34
N ARG A 129 -3.73 -12.33 -12.68
CA ARG A 129 -2.64 -13.32 -12.69
C ARG A 129 -1.79 -13.16 -11.44
N GLU A 130 -1.07 -14.21 -11.08
CA GLU A 130 -0.12 -14.17 -9.96
C GLU A 130 0.92 -13.07 -10.14
N SER A 131 1.04 -12.19 -9.15
CA SER A 131 1.94 -11.04 -9.15
C SER A 131 2.22 -10.58 -7.72
N LEU A 132 3.25 -9.75 -7.57
CA LEU A 132 3.39 -8.91 -6.39
C LEU A 132 2.42 -7.74 -6.55
N ILE A 133 1.56 -7.56 -5.56
CA ILE A 133 0.46 -6.58 -5.59
C ILE A 133 0.86 -5.37 -4.75
N PRO A 134 0.49 -4.13 -5.14
CA PRO A 134 0.77 -2.95 -4.33
C PRO A 134 0.35 -3.10 -2.87
N CYS A 135 1.28 -2.79 -1.96
CA CYS A 135 1.14 -3.11 -0.53
C CYS A 135 -0.10 -2.48 0.12
N THR A 136 -0.39 -1.22 -0.15
CA THR A 136 -1.56 -0.54 0.45
C THR A 136 -2.88 -1.13 -0.03
N PRO A 137 -3.11 -1.33 -1.34
CA PRO A 137 -4.32 -1.97 -1.84
C PRO A 137 -4.54 -3.39 -1.33
N ILE A 138 -3.52 -4.25 -1.33
CA ILE A 138 -3.67 -5.62 -0.82
C ILE A 138 -3.94 -5.62 0.68
N GLY A 139 -3.28 -4.75 1.45
CA GLY A 139 -3.53 -4.60 2.88
C GLY A 139 -4.96 -4.13 3.21
N ILE A 140 -5.60 -3.37 2.33
CA ILE A 140 -7.03 -3.04 2.46
C ILE A 140 -7.89 -4.29 2.25
N ILE A 141 -7.56 -5.14 1.28
CA ILE A 141 -8.27 -6.41 1.07
C ILE A 141 -8.14 -7.30 2.31
N ASP A 142 -6.93 -7.49 2.83
CA ASP A 142 -6.69 -8.30 4.03
C ASP A 142 -7.42 -7.76 5.26
N LEU A 143 -7.51 -6.43 5.38
CA LEU A 143 -8.30 -5.78 6.42
C LEU A 143 -9.80 -6.11 6.28
N LEU A 144 -10.35 -6.01 5.08
CA LEU A 144 -11.76 -6.34 4.81
C LEU A 144 -12.05 -7.82 5.05
N ASP A 145 -11.16 -8.71 4.60
CA ASP A 145 -11.30 -10.15 4.78
C ASP A 145 -11.23 -10.54 6.27
N TYR A 146 -10.33 -9.92 7.05
CA TYR A 146 -10.21 -10.15 8.50
C TYR A 146 -11.52 -9.86 9.26
N TYR A 147 -12.17 -8.76 8.90
CA TYR A 147 -13.44 -8.36 9.50
C TYR A 147 -14.67 -9.00 8.84
N ASN A 148 -14.46 -9.98 7.95
CA ASN A 148 -15.51 -10.69 7.21
C ASN A 148 -16.45 -9.74 6.42
N ILE A 149 -15.89 -8.67 5.84
CA ILE A 149 -16.63 -7.72 5.03
C ILE A 149 -16.68 -8.24 3.59
N HIS A 150 -17.85 -8.65 3.15
CA HIS A 150 -18.06 -9.16 1.80
C HIS A 150 -17.89 -8.07 0.76
N ILE A 151 -17.07 -8.33 -0.26
CA ILE A 151 -16.80 -7.42 -1.38
C ILE A 151 -17.67 -7.75 -2.59
N GLU A 152 -17.91 -9.03 -2.84
CA GLU A 152 -18.70 -9.51 -3.98
C GLU A 152 -20.10 -8.89 -4.02
N GLY A 153 -20.48 -8.38 -5.21
CA GLY A 153 -21.76 -7.74 -5.45
C GLY A 153 -21.94 -6.33 -4.82
N LYS A 154 -20.91 -5.80 -4.12
CA LYS A 154 -20.98 -4.48 -3.51
C LYS A 154 -20.68 -3.36 -4.51
N ASN A 155 -21.30 -2.20 -4.28
CA ASN A 155 -20.95 -0.97 -4.95
C ASN A 155 -19.78 -0.31 -4.21
N VAL A 156 -18.60 -0.33 -4.83
CA VAL A 156 -17.37 0.23 -4.27
C VAL A 156 -17.06 1.54 -4.97
N VAL A 157 -16.94 2.61 -4.21
CA VAL A 157 -16.50 3.91 -4.73
C VAL A 157 -15.11 4.22 -4.19
N ILE A 158 -14.19 4.53 -5.09
CA ILE A 158 -12.81 4.87 -4.76
C ILE A 158 -12.56 6.31 -5.17
N ILE A 159 -12.12 7.14 -4.23
CA ILE A 159 -11.77 8.53 -4.47
C ILE A 159 -10.25 8.65 -4.50
N GLY A 160 -9.71 8.98 -5.66
CA GLY A 160 -8.28 9.01 -5.96
C GLY A 160 -7.91 8.00 -7.05
N ARG A 161 -7.01 8.40 -7.96
CA ARG A 161 -6.59 7.57 -9.12
C ARG A 161 -5.08 7.47 -9.26
N SER A 162 -4.37 7.48 -8.14
CA SER A 162 -2.92 7.27 -8.13
C SER A 162 -2.56 5.85 -8.56
N ASP A 163 -1.36 5.69 -9.11
CA ASP A 163 -0.81 4.38 -9.47
C ASP A 163 -0.49 3.55 -8.20
N LEU A 164 -0.27 4.23 -7.04
CA LEU A 164 0.02 3.59 -5.76
C LEU A 164 -1.21 2.95 -5.11
N VAL A 165 -2.37 3.59 -5.20
CA VAL A 165 -3.57 3.16 -4.45
C VAL A 165 -4.81 3.07 -5.34
N GLY A 166 -5.25 4.18 -5.94
CA GLY A 166 -6.58 4.25 -6.55
C GLY A 166 -6.79 3.26 -7.69
N LYS A 167 -5.89 3.23 -8.66
CA LYS A 167 -5.99 2.31 -9.81
C LYS A 167 -5.85 0.83 -9.40
N PRO A 168 -4.81 0.42 -8.63
CA PRO A 168 -4.71 -0.97 -8.20
C PRO A 168 -5.85 -1.39 -7.28
N MET A 169 -6.37 -0.50 -6.43
CA MET A 169 -7.53 -0.78 -5.58
C MET A 169 -8.78 -1.04 -6.43
N ALA A 170 -9.03 -0.23 -7.46
CA ALA A 170 -10.14 -0.44 -8.38
C ALA A 170 -10.06 -1.81 -9.08
N THR A 171 -8.87 -2.19 -9.49
CA THR A 171 -8.63 -3.50 -10.11
C THR A 171 -8.86 -4.63 -9.12
N LEU A 172 -8.31 -4.56 -7.90
CA LEU A 172 -8.51 -5.58 -6.87
C LEU A 172 -9.98 -5.77 -6.51
N MET A 173 -10.72 -4.70 -6.31
CA MET A 173 -12.15 -4.76 -6.00
C MET A 173 -12.94 -5.38 -7.16
N THR A 174 -12.59 -5.05 -8.42
CA THR A 174 -13.20 -5.68 -9.60
C THR A 174 -12.88 -7.17 -9.66
N ASN A 175 -11.64 -7.58 -9.39
CA ASN A 175 -11.23 -8.98 -9.34
C ASN A 175 -11.92 -9.77 -8.20
N ARG A 176 -12.44 -9.05 -7.19
CA ARG A 176 -13.26 -9.58 -6.08
C ARG A 176 -14.78 -9.47 -6.35
N ASN A 177 -15.18 -9.31 -7.62
CA ASN A 177 -16.58 -9.25 -8.09
C ASN A 177 -17.38 -8.03 -7.55
N ALA A 178 -16.74 -6.93 -7.21
CA ALA A 178 -17.42 -5.68 -6.91
C ALA A 178 -17.78 -4.88 -8.18
N THR A 179 -18.81 -4.06 -8.09
CA THR A 179 -19.04 -2.97 -9.05
C THR A 179 -18.27 -1.74 -8.58
N VAL A 180 -17.34 -1.24 -9.40
CA VAL A 180 -16.40 -0.19 -8.97
C VAL A 180 -16.61 1.11 -9.73
N THR A 181 -16.69 2.21 -8.99
CA THR A 181 -16.63 3.57 -9.54
C THR A 181 -15.36 4.26 -9.04
N LEU A 182 -14.49 4.66 -9.97
CA LEU A 182 -13.26 5.39 -9.67
C LEU A 182 -13.47 6.90 -9.88
N CYS A 183 -13.48 7.66 -8.78
CA CYS A 183 -13.66 9.10 -8.76
C CYS A 183 -12.32 9.84 -8.62
N HIS A 184 -12.24 11.06 -9.12
CA HIS A 184 -11.03 11.88 -9.09
C HIS A 184 -11.34 13.37 -9.15
N SER A 185 -10.35 14.24 -9.14
CA SER A 185 -10.47 15.71 -9.13
C SER A 185 -11.26 16.32 -10.32
N LYS A 186 -11.57 15.53 -11.35
CA LYS A 186 -12.39 15.95 -12.50
C LYS A 186 -13.79 15.32 -12.49
N THR A 187 -14.12 14.53 -11.45
CA THR A 187 -15.46 13.95 -11.31
C THR A 187 -16.44 15.04 -10.91
N SER A 188 -17.46 15.24 -11.74
CA SER A 188 -18.58 16.12 -11.42
C SER A 188 -19.52 15.42 -10.42
N ASN A 189 -20.14 16.20 -9.52
CA ASN A 189 -21.11 15.69 -8.54
C ASN A 189 -20.61 14.47 -7.75
N LEU A 190 -19.45 14.62 -7.09
CA LEU A 190 -18.80 13.53 -6.34
C LEU A 190 -19.75 12.90 -5.29
N GLU A 191 -20.58 13.69 -4.62
CA GLU A 191 -21.54 13.22 -3.61
C GLU A 191 -22.53 12.20 -4.16
N PHE A 192 -22.93 12.30 -5.42
CA PHE A 192 -23.83 11.33 -6.06
C PHE A 192 -23.24 9.92 -6.03
N TYR A 193 -21.94 9.80 -6.31
CA TYR A 193 -21.25 8.52 -6.28
C TYR A 193 -21.00 8.04 -4.85
N THR A 194 -20.47 8.90 -4.00
CA THR A 194 -20.08 8.51 -2.62
C THR A 194 -21.27 8.09 -1.76
N LYS A 195 -22.43 8.74 -1.93
CA LYS A 195 -23.68 8.38 -1.24
C LYS A 195 -24.24 7.01 -1.67
N SER A 196 -23.82 6.46 -2.81
CA SER A 196 -24.27 5.15 -3.27
C SER A 196 -23.35 4.02 -2.81
N ALA A 197 -22.18 4.33 -2.24
CA ALA A 197 -21.15 3.37 -1.91
C ALA A 197 -21.51 2.48 -0.72
N ASP A 198 -21.46 1.16 -0.91
CA ASP A 198 -21.46 0.18 0.18
C ASP A 198 -20.07 0.17 0.86
N ILE A 199 -19.01 0.31 0.07
CA ILE A 199 -17.63 0.48 0.52
C ILE A 199 -17.07 1.72 -0.14
N LEU A 200 -16.61 2.68 0.65
CA LEU A 200 -15.98 3.91 0.21
C LEU A 200 -14.50 3.91 0.58
N VAL A 201 -13.63 4.04 -0.42
CA VAL A 201 -12.18 4.16 -0.21
C VAL A 201 -11.75 5.60 -0.52
N ALA A 202 -11.25 6.32 0.47
CA ALA A 202 -10.74 7.69 0.34
C ALA A 202 -9.21 7.68 0.29
N ALA A 203 -8.62 8.13 -0.85
CA ALA A 203 -7.18 8.12 -1.10
C ALA A 203 -6.76 9.36 -1.92
N ILE A 204 -7.01 10.55 -1.38
CA ILE A 204 -6.80 11.84 -2.07
C ILE A 204 -5.78 12.74 -1.38
N GLY A 205 -5.41 12.47 -0.12
CA GLY A 205 -4.46 13.27 0.63
C GLY A 205 -4.98 14.68 0.96
N ILE A 206 -6.28 14.81 1.21
CA ILE A 206 -6.92 16.08 1.61
C ILE A 206 -7.57 15.90 2.97
N PRO A 207 -7.10 16.62 4.01
CA PRO A 207 -7.58 16.45 5.39
C PRO A 207 -9.08 16.60 5.52
N LYS A 208 -9.75 15.61 6.11
CA LYS A 208 -11.17 15.65 6.48
C LYS A 208 -12.11 16.09 5.34
N TYR A 209 -11.76 15.75 4.09
CA TYR A 209 -12.53 16.12 2.91
C TYR A 209 -13.89 15.42 2.84
N ILE A 210 -13.92 14.13 3.22
CA ILE A 210 -15.17 13.34 3.18
C ILE A 210 -16.01 13.64 4.43
N LYS A 211 -17.17 14.23 4.20
CA LYS A 211 -18.10 14.66 5.26
C LYS A 211 -19.26 13.66 5.42
N GLU A 212 -19.98 13.79 6.51
CA GLU A 212 -21.17 12.98 6.84
C GLU A 212 -22.21 12.96 5.70
N ASN A 213 -22.48 14.12 5.09
CA ASN A 213 -23.42 14.22 3.98
C ASN A 213 -22.95 13.53 2.68
N MET A 214 -21.68 13.11 2.61
CA MET A 214 -21.10 12.42 1.45
C MET A 214 -21.11 10.89 1.60
N VAL A 215 -21.49 10.33 2.73
CA VAL A 215 -21.46 8.89 2.96
C VAL A 215 -22.86 8.29 3.07
N LYS A 216 -23.00 7.03 2.61
CA LYS A 216 -24.20 6.23 2.77
C LYS A 216 -24.31 5.75 4.23
N GLU A 217 -25.51 5.70 4.77
CA GLU A 217 -25.78 5.08 6.06
C GLU A 217 -25.40 3.60 6.05
N GLY A 218 -24.71 3.15 7.08
CA GLY A 218 -24.25 1.77 7.19
C GLY A 218 -23.08 1.37 6.28
N ALA A 219 -22.48 2.31 5.54
CA ALA A 219 -21.35 2.04 4.67
C ALA A 219 -20.09 1.56 5.44
N VAL A 220 -19.17 0.95 4.70
CA VAL A 220 -17.79 0.67 5.14
C VAL A 220 -16.89 1.77 4.61
N ILE A 221 -16.14 2.42 5.50
CA ILE A 221 -15.23 3.52 5.12
C ILE A 221 -13.78 3.11 5.32
N ILE A 222 -13.02 3.16 4.24
CA ILE A 222 -11.58 2.93 4.22
C ILE A 222 -10.88 4.26 3.96
N ASP A 223 -10.32 4.82 5.01
CA ASP A 223 -9.53 6.05 4.94
C ASP A 223 -8.05 5.71 4.77
N VAL A 224 -7.51 6.01 3.61
CA VAL A 224 -6.10 5.78 3.25
C VAL A 224 -5.24 7.03 3.50
N GLY A 225 -5.90 8.19 3.64
CA GLY A 225 -5.23 9.45 3.82
C GLY A 225 -4.38 9.50 5.10
N ILE A 226 -3.19 10.08 4.99
CA ILE A 226 -2.34 10.43 6.14
C ILE A 226 -1.91 11.86 5.96
N ASN A 227 -2.60 12.75 6.62
CA ASN A 227 -2.38 14.18 6.53
C ASN A 227 -1.82 14.71 7.87
N ARG A 228 -0.80 15.55 7.81
CA ARG A 228 -0.23 16.22 8.97
C ARG A 228 -0.88 17.59 9.11
N MET A 229 -1.48 17.83 10.27
CA MET A 229 -2.09 19.11 10.62
C MET A 229 -1.05 20.10 11.14
N GLU A 230 -1.42 21.36 11.29
CA GLU A 230 -0.53 22.43 11.80
C GLU A 230 0.00 22.16 13.23
N ASP A 231 -0.82 21.50 14.05
CA ASP A 231 -0.44 21.05 15.40
C ASP A 231 0.40 19.76 15.44
N ASN A 232 0.86 19.28 14.27
CA ASN A 232 1.57 18.02 14.08
C ASN A 232 0.73 16.76 14.33
N SER A 233 -0.55 16.84 14.63
CA SER A 233 -1.43 15.68 14.69
C SER A 233 -1.63 15.07 13.29
N LEU A 234 -2.03 13.80 13.25
CA LEU A 234 -2.35 13.11 11.99
C LEU A 234 -3.87 12.95 11.87
N CYS A 235 -4.38 13.19 10.68
CA CYS A 235 -5.76 12.87 10.33
C CYS A 235 -5.84 12.23 8.95
N GLY A 236 -6.97 11.61 8.66
CA GLY A 236 -7.26 11.03 7.36
C GLY A 236 -7.93 12.01 6.39
N ASP A 237 -8.36 11.46 5.27
CA ASP A 237 -9.18 12.17 4.28
C ASP A 237 -10.65 12.25 4.70
N VAL A 238 -11.06 11.46 5.69
CA VAL A 238 -12.42 11.39 6.21
C VAL A 238 -12.55 12.23 7.49
N ASP A 239 -13.63 12.97 7.62
CA ASP A 239 -13.99 13.69 8.84
C ASP A 239 -14.55 12.68 9.87
N PHE A 240 -13.61 11.93 10.46
CA PHE A 240 -13.88 10.77 11.30
C PHE A 240 -14.94 11.00 12.37
N ASP A 241 -14.82 12.10 13.10
CA ASP A 241 -15.72 12.39 14.25
C ASP A 241 -17.18 12.60 13.83
N ASN A 242 -17.40 13.18 12.66
CA ASN A 242 -18.73 13.44 12.13
C ASN A 242 -19.28 12.27 11.29
N VAL A 243 -18.42 11.40 10.77
CA VAL A 243 -18.82 10.26 9.90
C VAL A 243 -19.08 8.99 10.69
N LYS A 244 -18.34 8.75 11.77
CA LYS A 244 -18.31 7.48 12.51
C LYS A 244 -19.70 6.96 12.95
N ASP A 245 -20.60 7.85 13.38
CA ASP A 245 -21.89 7.44 13.92
C ASP A 245 -22.91 7.04 12.84
N LYS A 246 -22.61 7.36 11.57
CA LYS A 246 -23.44 7.03 10.41
C LYS A 246 -23.08 5.70 9.72
N VAL A 247 -21.87 5.19 9.94
CA VAL A 247 -21.30 4.07 9.18
C VAL A 247 -21.19 2.78 10.01
N SER A 248 -21.14 1.62 9.36
CA SER A 248 -20.98 0.33 10.05
C SER A 248 -19.54 0.07 10.45
N TYR A 249 -18.58 0.39 9.56
CA TYR A 249 -17.16 0.18 9.74
C TYR A 249 -16.37 1.40 9.27
N ILE A 250 -15.29 1.70 9.96
CA ILE A 250 -14.37 2.78 9.56
C ILE A 250 -12.95 2.49 10.01
N THR A 251 -11.95 2.80 9.15
CA THR A 251 -10.54 2.74 9.55
C THR A 251 -10.15 4.00 10.33
N PRO A 252 -9.41 3.87 11.44
CA PRO A 252 -8.84 5.03 12.15
C PRO A 252 -7.58 5.55 11.44
N VAL A 253 -7.32 6.86 11.56
CA VAL A 253 -6.05 7.46 11.15
C VAL A 253 -5.50 8.30 12.31
N PRO A 254 -4.32 7.92 12.87
CA PRO A 254 -3.49 6.75 12.54
C PRO A 254 -4.04 5.42 13.11
N GLY A 255 -3.57 4.30 12.59
CA GLY A 255 -3.86 2.97 13.16
C GLY A 255 -4.60 2.01 12.23
N GLY A 256 -5.16 2.50 11.13
CA GLY A 256 -5.84 1.70 10.10
C GLY A 256 -4.89 1.25 8.98
N VAL A 257 -5.19 1.65 7.74
CA VAL A 257 -4.55 1.19 6.49
C VAL A 257 -3.02 1.30 6.51
N GLY A 258 -2.45 2.38 7.06
CA GLY A 258 -0.99 2.56 7.09
C GLY A 258 -0.23 1.47 7.86
N GLN A 259 -0.87 0.74 8.77
CA GLN A 259 -0.27 -0.41 9.45
C GLN A 259 -0.12 -1.61 8.51
N MET A 260 -1.10 -1.79 7.63
CA MET A 260 -1.15 -2.90 6.68
C MET A 260 -0.08 -2.77 5.60
N THR A 261 0.20 -1.55 5.11
CA THR A 261 1.23 -1.32 4.09
C THR A 261 2.59 -1.91 4.49
N VAL A 262 2.97 -1.77 5.77
CA VAL A 262 4.24 -2.32 6.30
C VAL A 262 4.19 -3.85 6.42
N ALA A 263 3.04 -4.42 6.80
CA ALA A 263 2.87 -5.87 6.87
C ALA A 263 2.95 -6.50 5.47
N GLU A 264 2.27 -5.90 4.50
CA GLU A 264 2.23 -6.42 3.13
C GLU A 264 3.58 -6.33 2.42
N LEU A 265 4.41 -5.36 2.75
CA LEU A 265 5.79 -5.34 2.27
C LEU A 265 6.57 -6.59 2.71
N ALA A 266 6.37 -7.04 3.95
CA ALA A 266 7.00 -8.27 4.42
C ALA A 266 6.43 -9.50 3.70
N VAL A 267 5.11 -9.57 3.53
CA VAL A 267 4.44 -10.65 2.81
C VAL A 267 4.92 -10.70 1.34
N ASN A 268 4.99 -9.55 0.68
CA ASN A 268 5.48 -9.47 -0.70
C ASN A 268 6.96 -9.89 -0.80
N THR A 269 7.81 -9.59 0.18
CA THR A 269 9.20 -10.06 0.20
C THR A 269 9.26 -11.60 0.25
N TYR A 270 8.41 -12.22 1.07
CA TYR A 270 8.27 -13.68 1.10
C TYR A 270 7.74 -14.23 -0.23
N LYS A 271 6.68 -13.66 -0.79
CA LYS A 271 6.11 -14.05 -2.09
C LYS A 271 7.15 -13.93 -3.21
N ALA A 272 7.93 -12.85 -3.23
CA ALA A 272 9.01 -12.62 -4.20
C ALA A 272 10.05 -13.75 -4.17
N HIS A 273 10.46 -14.18 -2.97
CA HIS A 273 11.35 -15.34 -2.79
C HIS A 273 10.71 -16.62 -3.34
N MET A 274 9.45 -16.89 -3.01
CA MET A 274 8.76 -18.11 -3.46
C MET A 274 8.57 -18.16 -4.97
N LEU A 275 8.20 -17.03 -5.60
CA LEU A 275 8.07 -16.93 -7.06
C LEU A 275 9.37 -17.23 -7.82
N ARG A 276 10.53 -16.94 -7.24
CA ARG A 276 11.83 -17.23 -7.84
C ARG A 276 12.29 -18.65 -7.59
N LYS A 277 11.93 -19.26 -6.46
CA LYS A 277 12.20 -20.69 -6.19
C LYS A 277 11.41 -21.64 -7.09
N SER A 278 10.26 -21.20 -7.62
CA SER A 278 9.39 -22.01 -8.48
C SER A 278 9.77 -21.98 -9.95
N LYS A 279 10.75 -21.17 -10.34
CA LYS A 279 11.33 -21.11 -11.70
C LYS A 279 12.56 -21.99 -11.79
#